data_dfcf8ea6913d44a2c3c9846f95fde99d
#
_entry.id   dfcf8ea6913d44a2c3c9846f95fde99d
#
_cell.length_a   1.000
_cell.length_b   1.000
_cell.length_c   1.000
_cell.angle_alpha   90.00
_cell.angle_beta   90.00
_cell.angle_gamma   90.00
#
_symmetry.space_group_name_H-M   'P 1'
#
loop_
_entity.id
_entity.type
_entity.pdbx_description
1 polymer ?
#
loop_
_entity_poly.entity_id
_entity_poly.type
_entity_poly.pdbx_seq_one_letter_code
_entity_poly.pdbx_strand_id
1 'polypeptide(L)'
;CYGETITWVDGKMYDSTKKGVSHSVQYAGTTCDSVIYTLNLIVLPQTKEVVTDTTICYGETITWVDGKMYDSTKMGVSHSVPFAGTTCDSVIYTLNLIVLPQTEEVVTDTTICYGETITWVDGKMYDSTIKGVSYGVPFKGMTCDSVVYTLNLTVLPDVVYEPTETDYFCPGSTYDWRGHTFDASGTYYDTIYNDNALG
;
A
#
# COMPACT_ATOMS: atom_id res chain seq x y z
N CYS A 1 34.92 22.48 8.10
CA CYS A 1 34.08 21.76 7.10
C CYS A 1 34.38 22.28 5.69
N TYR A 2 33.89 21.60 4.64
CA TYR A 2 33.98 22.06 3.26
C TYR A 2 33.26 23.41 3.11
N GLY A 3 33.90 24.37 2.42
CA GLY A 3 33.37 25.72 2.20
C GLY A 3 33.48 26.69 3.36
N GLU A 4 33.97 26.24 4.51
CA GLU A 4 34.26 27.15 5.66
C GLU A 4 35.61 27.84 5.50
N THR A 5 35.74 29.02 6.07
CA THR A 5 36.97 29.80 6.11
C THR A 5 37.38 30.06 7.57
N ILE A 6 38.66 30.09 7.82
CA ILE A 6 39.22 30.56 9.09
C ILE A 6 40.08 31.80 8.89
N THR A 7 40.01 32.76 9.79
CA THR A 7 41.00 33.85 9.87
C THR A 7 42.10 33.43 10.87
N TRP A 8 43.34 33.38 10.36
CA TRP A 8 44.48 32.94 11.18
C TRP A 8 45.25 34.11 11.79
N VAL A 9 46.28 33.83 12.60
CA VAL A 9 47.06 34.82 13.32
C VAL A 9 47.79 35.84 12.43
N ASP A 10 48.00 35.53 11.15
CA ASP A 10 48.58 36.41 10.18
C ASP A 10 47.57 37.40 9.56
N GLY A 11 46.30 37.36 10.01
CA GLY A 11 45.19 38.18 9.50
C GLY A 11 44.62 37.74 8.15
N LYS A 12 45.07 36.60 7.57
CA LYS A 12 44.59 36.10 6.32
C LYS A 12 43.51 35.05 6.53
N MET A 13 42.62 34.93 5.53
CA MET A 13 41.59 33.89 5.50
C MET A 13 42.07 32.67 4.70
N TYR A 14 41.75 31.49 5.20
CA TYR A 14 42.10 30.22 4.61
C TYR A 14 40.84 29.35 4.48
N ASP A 15 40.59 28.84 3.27
CA ASP A 15 39.43 28.05 2.86
C ASP A 15 39.81 26.70 2.29
N SER A 16 41.08 26.35 2.25
CA SER A 16 41.58 25.08 1.71
C SER A 16 42.66 24.48 2.62
N THR A 17 42.85 23.17 2.48
CA THR A 17 43.89 22.46 3.26
C THR A 17 45.25 23.10 3.05
N LYS A 18 45.91 23.44 4.16
CA LYS A 18 47.24 24.03 4.23
C LYS A 18 48.10 23.22 5.23
N LYS A 19 49.36 23.03 4.90
CA LYS A 19 50.34 22.40 5.81
C LYS A 19 51.58 23.25 5.89
N GLY A 20 52.04 23.45 7.12
CA GLY A 20 53.31 24.16 7.38
C GLY A 20 53.31 25.63 6.98
N VAL A 21 52.15 26.31 6.90
CA VAL A 21 52.13 27.77 6.69
C VAL A 21 52.67 28.42 7.95
N SER A 22 53.73 29.21 7.82
CA SER A 22 54.38 29.88 8.96
C SER A 22 54.10 31.39 8.98
N HIS A 23 53.93 31.94 10.19
CA HIS A 23 53.86 33.35 10.48
C HIS A 23 54.75 33.62 11.67
N SER A 24 55.72 34.54 11.50
CA SER A 24 56.63 34.94 12.59
C SER A 24 56.29 36.34 13.12
N VAL A 25 56.42 36.48 14.42
CA VAL A 25 56.36 37.76 15.11
C VAL A 25 57.75 38.06 15.62
N GLN A 26 58.30 39.24 15.23
CA GLN A 26 59.64 39.64 15.58
C GLN A 26 59.71 40.36 16.93
N TYR A 27 60.87 40.34 17.60
CA TYR A 27 61.15 41.25 18.70
C TYR A 27 61.11 42.68 18.22
N ALA A 28 60.55 43.58 19.03
CA ALA A 28 60.43 44.98 18.66
C ALA A 28 61.83 45.61 18.31
N GLY A 29 61.92 46.21 17.12
CA GLY A 29 63.13 46.83 16.64
C GLY A 29 64.23 45.89 16.16
N THR A 30 63.96 44.62 15.94
CA THR A 30 64.94 43.61 15.45
C THR A 30 64.40 42.82 14.26
N THR A 31 65.27 42.07 13.57
CA THR A 31 64.94 41.08 12.55
C THR A 31 64.84 39.66 13.11
N CYS A 32 65.03 39.47 14.43
CA CYS A 32 64.93 38.18 15.06
C CYS A 32 63.50 37.83 15.41
N ASP A 33 63.07 36.61 15.10
CA ASP A 33 61.72 36.13 15.42
C ASP A 33 61.64 35.85 16.93
N SER A 34 60.56 36.32 17.58
CA SER A 34 60.20 36.03 18.94
C SER A 34 59.30 34.79 19.08
N VAL A 35 58.38 34.67 18.11
CA VAL A 35 57.44 33.55 18.06
C VAL A 35 57.23 33.17 16.60
N ILE A 36 57.22 31.88 16.30
CA ILE A 36 56.85 31.34 14.98
C ILE A 36 55.58 30.50 15.19
N TYR A 37 54.51 30.90 14.52
CA TYR A 37 53.28 30.16 14.45
C TYR A 37 53.29 29.24 13.20
N THR A 38 52.77 28.03 13.28
CA THR A 38 52.63 27.13 12.18
C THR A 38 51.19 26.70 12.04
N LEU A 39 50.58 26.89 10.87
CA LEU A 39 49.23 26.42 10.58
C LEU A 39 49.29 25.08 9.85
N ASN A 40 48.58 24.12 10.41
CA ASN A 40 48.18 22.87 9.73
C ASN A 40 46.64 22.85 9.70
N LEU A 41 46.06 23.25 8.57
CA LEU A 41 44.64 23.27 8.36
C LEU A 41 44.24 22.08 7.48
N ILE A 42 43.29 21.33 7.94
CA ILE A 42 42.66 20.24 7.16
C ILE A 42 41.22 20.66 6.87
N VAL A 43 40.89 20.87 5.59
CA VAL A 43 39.51 21.07 5.13
C VAL A 43 38.97 19.72 4.72
N LEU A 44 37.87 19.32 5.33
CA LEU A 44 37.23 18.03 5.06
C LEU A 44 36.52 18.05 3.70
N PRO A 45 36.31 16.88 3.08
CA PRO A 45 35.57 16.76 1.83
C PRO A 45 34.14 17.29 1.95
N GLN A 46 33.52 17.55 0.81
CA GLN A 46 32.10 17.90 0.74
C GLN A 46 31.23 16.75 1.29
N THR A 47 30.19 17.11 2.03
CA THR A 47 29.17 16.18 2.54
C THR A 47 28.50 15.46 1.37
N LYS A 48 28.37 14.13 1.50
CA LYS A 48 27.62 13.31 0.54
C LYS A 48 26.17 13.27 0.96
N GLU A 49 25.25 13.44 0.00
CA GLU A 49 23.83 13.26 0.20
C GLU A 49 23.39 11.89 -0.36
N VAL A 50 22.54 11.17 0.39
CA VAL A 50 21.96 9.87 0.01
C VAL A 50 20.47 9.92 0.28
N VAL A 51 19.67 9.87 -0.77
CA VAL A 51 18.21 9.83 -0.66
C VAL A 51 17.72 8.40 -0.80
N THR A 52 16.81 8.00 0.08
CA THR A 52 16.07 6.72 0.05
C THR A 52 14.61 7.03 -0.20
N ASP A 53 14.14 6.74 -1.42
CA ASP A 53 12.74 6.78 -1.79
C ASP A 53 12.19 5.36 -1.73
N THR A 54 11.18 5.10 -0.92
CA THR A 54 10.60 3.77 -0.78
C THR A 54 9.11 3.83 -0.46
N THR A 55 8.40 2.76 -0.86
CA THR A 55 6.97 2.60 -0.63
C THR A 55 6.75 1.24 0.03
N ILE A 56 5.91 1.21 1.05
CA ILE A 56 5.49 -0.01 1.76
C ILE A 56 3.97 -0.13 1.79
N CYS A 57 3.48 -1.34 2.04
CA CYS A 57 2.05 -1.61 2.21
C CYS A 57 1.55 -1.12 3.57
N TYR A 58 0.24 -0.91 3.69
CA TYR A 58 -0.39 -0.60 4.97
C TYR A 58 -0.08 -1.68 6.01
N GLY A 59 0.34 -1.27 7.21
CA GLY A 59 0.68 -2.17 8.31
C GLY A 59 2.10 -2.75 8.25
N GLU A 60 2.87 -2.51 7.18
CA GLU A 60 4.28 -2.86 7.14
C GLU A 60 5.16 -1.81 7.83
N THR A 61 6.35 -2.22 8.19
CA THR A 61 7.37 -1.36 8.81
C THR A 61 8.72 -1.54 8.11
N ILE A 62 9.51 -0.47 8.08
CA ILE A 62 10.91 -0.53 7.65
C ILE A 62 11.82 -0.09 8.79
N THR A 63 12.99 -0.71 8.89
CA THR A 63 14.11 -0.22 9.73
C THR A 63 15.05 0.56 8.83
N TRP A 64 15.28 1.84 9.16
CA TRP A 64 16.12 2.71 8.36
C TRP A 64 17.53 2.85 8.93
N VAL A 65 18.41 3.61 8.24
CA VAL A 65 19.84 3.77 8.58
C VAL A 65 20.09 4.39 9.97
N ASP A 66 19.13 5.10 10.53
CA ASP A 66 19.18 5.66 11.90
C ASP A 66 18.83 4.64 12.99
N GLY A 67 18.53 3.39 12.62
CA GLY A 67 18.14 2.31 13.50
C GLY A 67 16.70 2.36 13.98
N LYS A 68 15.89 3.32 13.52
CA LYS A 68 14.47 3.44 13.89
C LYS A 68 13.57 2.70 12.90
N MET A 69 12.40 2.30 13.41
CA MET A 69 11.33 1.70 12.61
C MET A 69 10.33 2.79 12.19
N TYR A 70 9.87 2.69 10.95
CA TYR A 70 8.90 3.61 10.35
C TYR A 70 7.75 2.82 9.74
N ASP A 71 6.51 3.18 10.09
CA ASP A 71 5.25 2.55 9.71
C ASP A 71 4.22 3.52 9.12
N SER A 72 4.60 4.77 8.95
CA SER A 72 3.74 5.83 8.43
C SER A 72 4.50 6.70 7.44
N THR A 73 3.76 7.27 6.48
CA THR A 73 4.34 8.15 5.47
C THR A 73 5.17 9.26 6.10
N LYS A 74 6.42 9.37 5.66
CA LYS A 74 7.40 10.36 6.11
C LYS A 74 8.12 10.94 4.90
N MET A 75 8.29 12.24 4.89
CA MET A 75 9.02 12.95 3.84
C MET A 75 10.15 13.75 4.47
N GLY A 76 11.36 13.61 3.91
CA GLY A 76 12.51 14.41 4.32
C GLY A 76 13.03 14.10 5.73
N VAL A 77 12.83 12.87 6.24
CA VAL A 77 13.46 12.47 7.50
C VAL A 77 14.97 12.41 7.28
N SER A 78 15.72 13.17 8.09
CA SER A 78 17.16 13.30 7.93
C SER A 78 17.93 12.61 9.05
N HIS A 79 19.02 11.94 8.67
CA HIS A 79 20.01 11.37 9.58
C HIS A 79 21.41 11.69 9.08
N SER A 80 22.23 12.36 9.90
CA SER A 80 23.58 12.73 9.53
C SER A 80 24.62 11.90 10.27
N VAL A 81 25.71 11.61 9.58
CA VAL A 81 26.88 10.92 10.12
C VAL A 81 28.08 11.87 9.99
N PRO A 82 28.65 12.39 11.09
CA PRO A 82 29.77 13.31 11.03
C PRO A 82 31.08 12.60 10.67
N PHE A 83 32.08 13.36 10.19
CA PHE A 83 33.46 12.91 10.19
C PHE A 83 33.96 12.69 11.63
N ALA A 84 34.72 11.63 11.84
CA ALA A 84 35.21 11.26 13.17
C ALA A 84 35.91 12.43 13.85
N GLY A 85 35.48 12.77 15.08
CA GLY A 85 36.05 13.84 15.90
C GLY A 85 35.71 15.26 15.42
N THR A 86 34.72 15.45 14.59
CA THR A 86 34.29 16.75 14.08
C THR A 86 32.77 16.94 14.16
N THR A 87 32.32 18.18 13.94
CA THR A 87 30.90 18.54 13.80
C THR A 87 30.45 18.59 12.35
N CYS A 88 31.35 18.35 11.38
CA CYS A 88 31.02 18.36 9.96
C CYS A 88 30.43 17.02 9.52
N ASP A 89 29.30 17.04 8.83
CA ASP A 89 28.71 15.80 8.31
C ASP A 89 29.48 15.23 7.13
N SER A 90 29.78 13.95 7.18
CA SER A 90 30.38 13.20 6.07
C SER A 90 29.33 12.71 5.10
N VAL A 91 28.18 12.30 5.63
CA VAL A 91 27.01 11.83 4.86
C VAL A 91 25.74 12.33 5.55
N ILE A 92 24.79 12.80 4.75
CA ILE A 92 23.42 13.08 5.17
C ILE A 92 22.52 12.10 4.40
N TYR A 93 21.79 11.29 5.15
CA TYR A 93 20.76 10.41 4.62
C TYR A 93 19.41 11.10 4.72
N THR A 94 18.58 10.96 3.69
CA THR A 94 17.20 11.46 3.65
C THR A 94 16.26 10.32 3.29
N LEU A 95 15.23 10.10 4.12
CA LEU A 95 14.17 9.12 3.86
C LEU A 95 12.91 9.81 3.37
N ASN A 96 12.40 9.35 2.23
CA ASN A 96 11.07 9.62 1.74
C ASN A 96 10.31 8.28 1.71
N LEU A 97 9.45 8.07 2.69
CA LEU A 97 8.65 6.86 2.85
C LEU A 97 7.19 7.15 2.52
N ILE A 98 6.62 6.37 1.62
CA ILE A 98 5.19 6.35 1.32
C ILE A 98 4.62 5.05 1.89
N VAL A 99 3.57 5.15 2.71
CA VAL A 99 2.76 4.01 3.14
C VAL A 99 1.47 4.05 2.34
N LEU A 100 1.17 2.95 1.64
CA LEU A 100 -0.04 2.83 0.84
C LEU A 100 -1.28 2.79 1.73
N PRO A 101 -2.46 3.17 1.20
CA PRO A 101 -3.72 3.03 1.93
C PRO A 101 -4.01 1.57 2.30
N GLN A 102 -4.88 1.38 3.28
CA GLN A 102 -5.42 0.07 3.60
C GLN A 102 -6.19 -0.50 2.41
N THR A 103 -6.09 -1.81 2.19
CA THR A 103 -6.85 -2.55 1.18
C THR A 103 -8.35 -2.35 1.40
N GLU A 104 -9.08 -2.02 0.34
CA GLU A 104 -10.54 -1.96 0.33
C GLU A 104 -11.10 -3.38 0.15
N GLU A 105 -12.13 -3.74 0.92
CA GLU A 105 -12.84 -5.00 0.78
C GLU A 105 -14.23 -4.77 0.16
N VAL A 106 -14.55 -5.51 -0.90
CA VAL A 106 -15.82 -5.46 -1.62
C VAL A 106 -16.44 -6.84 -1.66
N VAL A 107 -17.54 -7.03 -0.94
CA VAL A 107 -18.26 -8.31 -0.92
C VAL A 107 -19.42 -8.25 -1.90
N THR A 108 -19.56 -9.29 -2.74
CA THR A 108 -20.68 -9.52 -3.66
C THR A 108 -21.46 -10.73 -3.19
N ASP A 109 -22.65 -10.51 -2.65
CA ASP A 109 -23.63 -11.55 -2.33
C ASP A 109 -24.65 -11.60 -3.47
N THR A 110 -24.80 -12.74 -4.14
CA THR A 110 -25.73 -12.88 -5.25
C THR A 110 -26.33 -14.27 -5.31
N THR A 111 -27.53 -14.36 -5.91
CA THR A 111 -28.28 -15.60 -6.07
C THR A 111 -28.68 -15.76 -7.54
N ILE A 112 -28.53 -16.97 -8.07
CA ILE A 112 -28.94 -17.34 -9.42
C ILE A 112 -29.82 -18.59 -9.38
N CYS A 113 -30.58 -18.84 -10.43
CA CYS A 113 -31.34 -20.07 -10.58
C CYS A 113 -30.45 -21.25 -11.00
N TYR A 114 -30.93 -22.47 -10.78
CA TYR A 114 -30.29 -23.68 -11.29
C TYR A 114 -30.10 -23.59 -12.81
N GLY A 115 -28.89 -23.95 -13.27
CA GLY A 115 -28.49 -23.90 -14.66
C GLY A 115 -28.10 -22.54 -15.22
N GLU A 116 -28.19 -21.48 -14.41
CA GLU A 116 -27.66 -20.16 -14.77
C GLU A 116 -26.18 -20.05 -14.42
N THR A 117 -25.50 -19.10 -15.06
CA THR A 117 -24.09 -18.77 -14.81
C THR A 117 -23.92 -17.28 -14.66
N ILE A 118 -22.96 -16.86 -13.84
CA ILE A 118 -22.52 -15.47 -13.77
C ILE A 118 -21.05 -15.36 -14.16
N THR A 119 -20.70 -14.26 -14.83
CA THR A 119 -19.31 -13.87 -15.03
C THR A 119 -18.96 -12.84 -13.97
N TRP A 120 -17.95 -13.14 -13.15
CA TRP A 120 -17.55 -12.28 -12.05
C TRP A 120 -16.35 -11.38 -12.39
N VAL A 121 -15.93 -10.51 -11.47
CA VAL A 121 -14.85 -9.50 -11.68
C VAL A 121 -13.50 -10.11 -12.04
N ASP A 122 -13.23 -11.36 -11.67
CA ASP A 122 -12.02 -12.10 -12.04
C ASP A 122 -12.04 -12.65 -13.47
N GLY A 123 -13.13 -12.41 -14.21
CA GLY A 123 -13.36 -12.89 -15.59
C GLY A 123 -13.77 -14.34 -15.70
N LYS A 124 -13.97 -15.06 -14.58
CA LYS A 124 -14.43 -16.46 -14.59
C LYS A 124 -15.94 -16.56 -14.50
N MET A 125 -16.45 -17.70 -14.97
CA MET A 125 -17.87 -18.08 -14.90
C MET A 125 -18.09 -19.00 -13.72
N TYR A 126 -19.19 -18.76 -13.00
CA TYR A 126 -19.60 -19.54 -11.83
C TYR A 126 -21.05 -19.98 -11.97
N ASP A 127 -21.33 -21.26 -11.69
CA ASP A 127 -22.62 -21.94 -11.85
C ASP A 127 -23.01 -22.78 -10.64
N SER A 128 -22.25 -22.75 -9.57
CA SER A 128 -22.46 -23.53 -8.37
C SER A 128 -22.37 -22.67 -7.10
N THR A 129 -23.09 -23.07 -6.06
CA THR A 129 -23.04 -22.38 -4.75
C THR A 129 -21.63 -22.39 -4.19
N ILE A 130 -21.08 -21.22 -3.97
CA ILE A 130 -19.73 -20.99 -3.42
C ILE A 130 -19.76 -19.85 -2.41
N LYS A 131 -18.82 -19.87 -1.46
CA LYS A 131 -18.63 -18.79 -0.50
C LYS A 131 -17.16 -18.44 -0.37
N GLY A 132 -16.88 -17.12 -0.29
CA GLY A 132 -15.53 -16.62 -0.01
C GLY A 132 -14.54 -16.78 -1.15
N VAL A 133 -14.98 -16.84 -2.41
CA VAL A 133 -14.05 -16.75 -3.55
C VAL A 133 -13.49 -15.35 -3.59
N SER A 134 -12.15 -15.24 -3.52
CA SER A 134 -11.45 -13.97 -3.42
C SER A 134 -10.67 -13.65 -4.69
N TYR A 135 -10.67 -12.36 -5.07
CA TYR A 135 -9.87 -11.82 -6.18
C TYR A 135 -9.28 -10.46 -5.78
N GLY A 136 -7.95 -10.41 -5.69
CA GLY A 136 -7.21 -9.20 -5.34
C GLY A 136 -6.76 -8.42 -6.60
N VAL A 137 -6.85 -7.10 -6.51
CA VAL A 137 -6.28 -6.17 -7.49
C VAL A 137 -5.14 -5.43 -6.81
N PRO A 138 -3.87 -5.71 -7.16
CA PRO A 138 -2.73 -5.12 -6.48
C PRO A 138 -2.56 -3.63 -6.82
N PHE A 139 -1.92 -2.88 -5.93
CA PHE A 139 -1.35 -1.59 -6.29
C PHE A 139 -0.30 -1.78 -7.38
N LYS A 140 -0.25 -0.85 -8.33
CA LYS A 140 0.68 -0.93 -9.46
C LYS A 140 2.13 -1.08 -8.99
N GLY A 141 2.74 -2.22 -9.34
CA GLY A 141 4.14 -2.51 -9.01
C GLY A 141 4.40 -2.96 -7.57
N MET A 142 3.34 -3.25 -6.80
CA MET A 142 3.41 -3.72 -5.42
C MET A 142 2.84 -5.13 -5.27
N THR A 143 3.09 -5.75 -4.13
CA THR A 143 2.57 -7.09 -3.78
C THR A 143 1.27 -7.02 -2.98
N CYS A 144 0.94 -5.87 -2.40
CA CYS A 144 -0.29 -5.68 -1.65
C CYS A 144 -1.44 -5.23 -2.55
N ASP A 145 -2.64 -5.68 -2.21
CA ASP A 145 -3.85 -5.37 -2.95
C ASP A 145 -4.42 -3.99 -2.57
N SER A 146 -4.87 -3.25 -3.58
CA SER A 146 -5.64 -2.03 -3.40
C SER A 146 -7.09 -2.33 -3.06
N VAL A 147 -7.64 -3.38 -3.70
CA VAL A 147 -9.00 -3.87 -3.48
C VAL A 147 -8.97 -5.39 -3.49
N VAL A 148 -9.72 -5.99 -2.57
CA VAL A 148 -10.03 -7.44 -2.56
C VAL A 148 -11.53 -7.61 -2.72
N TYR A 149 -11.92 -8.28 -3.79
CA TYR A 149 -13.30 -8.67 -4.06
C TYR A 149 -13.55 -10.06 -3.47
N THR A 150 -14.71 -10.25 -2.87
CA THR A 150 -15.16 -11.55 -2.36
C THR A 150 -16.54 -11.88 -2.93
N LEU A 151 -16.69 -13.06 -3.54
CA LEU A 151 -17.96 -13.55 -4.07
C LEU A 151 -18.56 -14.59 -3.13
N ASN A 152 -19.82 -14.39 -2.79
CA ASN A 152 -20.71 -15.37 -2.20
C ASN A 152 -21.87 -15.61 -3.17
N LEU A 153 -21.86 -16.74 -3.86
CA LEU A 153 -22.88 -17.13 -4.82
C LEU A 153 -23.76 -18.23 -4.22
N THR A 154 -25.05 -18.01 -4.25
CA THR A 154 -26.07 -19.03 -3.97
C THR A 154 -26.73 -19.44 -5.25
N VAL A 155 -26.75 -20.74 -5.57
CA VAL A 155 -27.53 -21.31 -6.65
C VAL A 155 -28.76 -21.98 -6.06
N LEU A 156 -29.93 -21.51 -6.49
CA LEU A 156 -31.19 -22.12 -6.05
C LEU A 156 -31.31 -23.55 -6.61
N PRO A 157 -32.02 -24.46 -5.92
CA PRO A 157 -32.24 -25.80 -6.43
C PRO A 157 -33.08 -25.79 -7.69
N ASP A 158 -32.97 -26.87 -8.47
CA ASP A 158 -33.81 -27.08 -9.65
C ASP A 158 -35.29 -27.19 -9.27
N VAL A 159 -36.17 -26.90 -10.22
CA VAL A 159 -37.60 -27.00 -10.03
C VAL A 159 -37.99 -28.47 -9.79
N VAL A 160 -38.68 -28.69 -8.68
CA VAL A 160 -39.27 -30.01 -8.39
C VAL A 160 -40.66 -30.05 -8.99
N TYR A 161 -40.86 -31.01 -9.87
CA TYR A 161 -42.20 -31.27 -10.40
C TYR A 161 -42.93 -32.25 -9.45
N GLU A 162 -44.02 -31.78 -8.84
CA GLU A 162 -44.89 -32.63 -8.07
C GLU A 162 -45.65 -33.62 -8.98
N PRO A 163 -46.08 -34.78 -8.45
CA PRO A 163 -46.85 -35.75 -9.24
C PRO A 163 -48.11 -35.12 -9.84
N THR A 164 -48.43 -35.48 -11.07
CA THR A 164 -49.63 -35.01 -11.75
C THR A 164 -50.86 -35.54 -11.02
N GLU A 165 -51.67 -34.62 -10.51
CA GLU A 165 -53.00 -34.94 -9.99
C GLU A 165 -53.96 -35.01 -11.17
N THR A 166 -54.84 -36.03 -11.19
CA THR A 166 -55.89 -36.15 -12.24
C THR A 166 -57.24 -36.19 -11.52
N ASP A 167 -58.09 -35.23 -11.82
CA ASP A 167 -59.42 -35.16 -11.32
C ASP A 167 -60.44 -34.93 -12.43
N TYR A 168 -61.70 -35.17 -12.13
CA TYR A 168 -62.80 -35.18 -13.11
C TYR A 168 -63.93 -34.27 -12.63
N PHE A 169 -64.51 -33.49 -13.51
CA PHE A 169 -65.71 -32.70 -13.25
C PHE A 169 -66.72 -32.79 -14.37
N CYS A 170 -68.00 -32.52 -14.07
CA CYS A 170 -69.09 -32.70 -15.01
C CYS A 170 -69.12 -31.55 -16.04
N PRO A 171 -69.58 -31.82 -17.27
CA PRO A 171 -69.80 -30.76 -18.26
C PRO A 171 -70.71 -29.66 -17.73
N GLY A 172 -70.31 -28.40 -17.84
CA GLY A 172 -71.05 -27.21 -17.36
C GLY A 172 -70.88 -26.91 -15.87
N SER A 173 -70.04 -27.66 -15.14
CA SER A 173 -69.59 -27.29 -13.78
C SER A 173 -68.16 -26.71 -13.86
N THR A 174 -67.70 -26.19 -12.74
CA THR A 174 -66.31 -25.70 -12.57
C THR A 174 -65.58 -26.54 -11.56
N TYR A 175 -64.24 -26.57 -11.66
CA TYR A 175 -63.34 -27.23 -10.76
C TYR A 175 -62.34 -26.22 -10.16
N ASP A 176 -62.25 -26.17 -8.85
CA ASP A 176 -61.32 -25.29 -8.13
C ASP A 176 -60.06 -26.07 -7.73
N TRP A 177 -58.90 -25.58 -8.23
CA TRP A 177 -57.61 -26.15 -7.89
C TRP A 177 -56.60 -25.04 -7.54
N ARG A 178 -56.00 -25.16 -6.41
CA ARG A 178 -54.96 -24.21 -5.90
C ARG A 178 -55.36 -22.72 -6.01
N GLY A 179 -56.67 -22.43 -5.80
CA GLY A 179 -57.21 -21.07 -5.85
C GLY A 179 -57.58 -20.59 -7.25
N HIS A 180 -57.45 -21.42 -8.29
CA HIS A 180 -57.88 -21.17 -9.65
C HIS A 180 -59.12 -22.00 -9.99
N THR A 181 -60.10 -21.40 -10.68
CA THR A 181 -61.33 -22.05 -11.11
C THR A 181 -61.24 -22.38 -12.60
N PHE A 182 -61.45 -23.63 -12.95
CA PHE A 182 -61.37 -24.12 -14.34
C PHE A 182 -62.76 -24.60 -14.81
N ASP A 183 -63.13 -24.30 -16.02
CA ASP A 183 -64.39 -24.65 -16.68
C ASP A 183 -64.22 -25.56 -17.91
N ALA A 184 -62.96 -25.88 -18.26
CA ALA A 184 -62.61 -26.72 -19.40
C ALA A 184 -61.58 -27.79 -19.00
N SER A 185 -61.64 -28.94 -19.67
CA SER A 185 -60.60 -29.97 -19.50
C SER A 185 -59.28 -29.54 -20.10
N GLY A 186 -58.16 -29.79 -19.40
CA GLY A 186 -56.83 -29.43 -19.81
C GLY A 186 -55.78 -29.90 -18.80
N THR A 187 -54.53 -29.67 -19.13
CA THR A 187 -53.40 -29.78 -18.19
C THR A 187 -53.02 -28.38 -17.73
N TYR A 188 -53.13 -28.15 -16.47
CA TYR A 188 -52.84 -26.86 -15.83
C TYR A 188 -51.61 -26.99 -14.95
N TYR A 189 -50.84 -25.90 -14.88
CA TYR A 189 -49.63 -25.82 -14.08
C TYR A 189 -49.74 -24.68 -13.10
N ASP A 190 -49.30 -24.89 -11.88
CA ASP A 190 -49.17 -23.87 -10.87
C ASP A 190 -47.75 -23.88 -10.33
N THR A 191 -47.17 -22.72 -10.14
CA THR A 191 -45.81 -22.56 -9.65
C THR A 191 -45.83 -21.99 -8.22
N ILE A 192 -45.38 -22.78 -7.28
CA ILE A 192 -45.21 -22.35 -5.91
C ILE A 192 -43.81 -21.78 -5.75
N TYR A 193 -43.70 -20.49 -5.41
CA TYR A 193 -42.45 -19.88 -5.04
C TYR A 193 -42.17 -20.19 -3.57
N ASN A 194 -41.04 -20.81 -3.30
CA ASN A 194 -40.64 -21.10 -1.92
C ASN A 194 -39.87 -19.89 -1.36
N ASP A 195 -40.59 -19.00 -0.63
CA ASP A 195 -40.01 -17.82 0.00
C ASP A 195 -39.00 -18.16 1.13
N ASN A 196 -38.92 -19.44 1.53
CA ASN A 196 -38.01 -19.88 2.59
C ASN A 196 -36.63 -20.34 2.07
N ALA A 197 -36.33 -20.23 0.79
CA ALA A 197 -35.04 -20.64 0.22
C ALA A 197 -33.92 -19.62 0.48
N LEU A 198 -34.23 -18.47 1.09
CA LEU A 198 -33.30 -17.36 1.39
C LEU A 198 -33.04 -17.17 2.91
N GLY A 199 -33.25 -18.20 3.69
CA GLY A 199 -33.00 -18.18 5.15
C GLY A 199 -31.58 -18.56 5.53
#